data_cad1b1e839d8cb85f3a12efeb2296a24
#
_entry.id   cad1b1e839d8cb85f3a12efeb2296a24
#
_cell.length_a   1.000
_cell.length_b   1.000
_cell.length_c   1.000
_cell.angle_alpha   90.00
_cell.angle_beta   90.00
_cell.angle_gamma   90.00
#
_symmetry.space_group_name_H-M   'P 1'
#
loop_
_entity.id
_entity.type
_entity.pdbx_description
1 polymer ?
#
loop_
_entity_poly.entity_id
_entity_poly.type
_entity_poly.pdbx_seq_one_letter_code
_entity_poly.pdbx_strand_id
1 'polypeptide(L)'
;MADPQELERIAMLYIDALLTADDSKAPFAPDVKRAHLMVLPGAPYVWQMAEGADIIRADIRRERLTVRKDLRVTVDAERSTVIVLWESGMDYEGARAITIMDRFVIRDGMIAELEIISIPQGQAFERVPYPGWPGG
;
A
#
# COMPACT_ATOMS: atom_id res chain seq x y z
N MET A 1 13.45 -21.64 2.24
CA MET A 1 12.63 -20.59 2.88
C MET A 1 13.39 -19.29 2.83
N ALA A 2 12.74 -18.22 2.47
CA ALA A 2 13.37 -16.91 2.44
C ALA A 2 13.68 -16.39 3.85
N ASP A 3 14.71 -15.56 3.98
CA ASP A 3 15.06 -14.92 5.23
C ASP A 3 14.00 -13.87 5.60
N PRO A 4 13.33 -13.99 6.75
CA PRO A 4 12.31 -13.03 7.17
C PRO A 4 12.82 -11.58 7.25
N GLN A 5 14.05 -11.37 7.71
CA GLN A 5 14.64 -10.02 7.81
C GLN A 5 14.86 -9.40 6.42
N GLU A 6 15.27 -10.20 5.46
CA GLU A 6 15.46 -9.73 4.08
C GLU A 6 14.12 -9.38 3.42
N LEU A 7 13.09 -10.20 3.66
CA LEU A 7 11.74 -9.91 3.15
C LEU A 7 11.21 -8.59 3.73
N GLU A 8 11.36 -8.39 5.04
CA GLU A 8 10.95 -7.14 5.67
C GLU A 8 11.72 -5.95 5.10
N ARG A 9 13.04 -6.08 4.92
CA ARG A 9 13.88 -5.02 4.37
C ARG A 9 13.39 -4.59 2.99
N ILE A 10 13.07 -5.54 2.12
CA ILE A 10 12.59 -5.26 0.76
C ILE A 10 11.24 -4.53 0.79
N ALA A 11 10.31 -4.99 1.62
CA ALA A 11 9.03 -4.31 1.77
C ALA A 11 9.20 -2.87 2.27
N MET A 12 10.10 -2.65 3.22
CA MET A 12 10.36 -1.31 3.76
C MET A 12 11.00 -0.37 2.74
N LEU A 13 11.77 -0.88 1.78
CA LEU A 13 12.28 -0.07 0.67
C LEU A 13 11.15 0.56 -0.15
N TYR A 14 10.05 -0.16 -0.34
CA TYR A 14 8.87 0.39 -1.01
C TYR A 14 8.23 1.53 -0.20
N ILE A 15 8.07 1.35 1.10
CA ILE A 15 7.52 2.39 1.98
C ILE A 15 8.41 3.65 1.92
N ASP A 16 9.72 3.48 2.01
CA ASP A 16 10.67 4.58 1.93
C ASP A 16 10.62 5.27 0.55
N ALA A 17 10.43 4.51 -0.52
CA ALA A 17 10.27 5.07 -1.86
C ALA A 17 9.04 5.98 -1.94
N LEU A 18 7.91 5.56 -1.36
CA LEU A 18 6.70 6.37 -1.32
C LEU A 18 6.93 7.69 -0.56
N LEU A 19 7.53 7.62 0.61
CA LEU A 19 7.73 8.79 1.48
C LEU A 19 8.72 9.81 0.92
N THR A 20 9.59 9.39 0.03
CA THR A 20 10.61 10.26 -0.60
C THR A 20 10.31 10.55 -2.07
N ALA A 21 9.24 9.97 -2.62
CA ALA A 21 8.91 10.03 -4.05
C ALA A 21 10.09 9.60 -4.95
N ASP A 22 10.89 8.65 -4.46
CA ASP A 22 12.08 8.15 -5.15
C ASP A 22 11.85 6.69 -5.54
N ASP A 23 11.45 6.48 -6.79
CA ASP A 23 11.13 5.17 -7.33
C ASP A 23 12.33 4.23 -7.49
N SER A 24 13.54 4.77 -7.42
CA SER A 24 14.77 3.95 -7.55
C SER A 24 15.04 3.08 -6.32
N LYS A 25 14.42 3.38 -5.18
CA LYS A 25 14.68 2.66 -3.92
C LYS A 25 14.06 1.27 -3.87
N ALA A 26 12.96 1.03 -4.56
CA ALA A 26 12.24 -0.22 -4.45
C ALA A 26 12.60 -1.19 -5.58
N PRO A 27 12.94 -2.46 -5.26
CA PRO A 27 13.30 -3.46 -6.25
C PRO A 27 12.04 -4.15 -6.78
N PHE A 28 11.52 -3.69 -7.90
CA PHE A 28 10.37 -4.32 -8.55
C PHE A 28 10.80 -5.33 -9.60
N ALA A 29 10.10 -6.47 -9.65
CA ALA A 29 10.18 -7.37 -10.79
C ALA A 29 9.68 -6.64 -12.05
N PRO A 30 10.25 -6.88 -13.23
CA PRO A 30 9.82 -6.20 -14.44
C PRO A 30 8.33 -6.36 -14.76
N ASP A 31 7.76 -7.51 -14.41
CA ASP A 31 6.35 -7.86 -14.62
C ASP A 31 5.50 -7.75 -13.34
N VAL A 32 5.93 -6.97 -12.38
CA VAL A 32 5.21 -6.80 -11.11
C VAL A 32 3.73 -6.44 -11.33
N LYS A 33 2.87 -7.04 -10.52
CA LYS A 33 1.43 -6.77 -10.55
C LYS A 33 1.02 -6.03 -9.29
N ARG A 34 0.20 -5.00 -9.46
CA ARG A 34 -0.34 -4.23 -8.34
C ARG A 34 -1.86 -4.16 -8.44
N ALA A 35 -2.52 -4.44 -7.32
CA ALA A 35 -3.94 -4.16 -7.13
C ALA A 35 -4.09 -3.16 -5.99
N HIS A 36 -4.76 -2.04 -6.24
CA HIS A 36 -4.98 -1.00 -5.24
C HIS A 36 -6.48 -0.75 -5.08
N LEU A 37 -6.97 -1.06 -3.89
CA LEU A 37 -8.34 -0.74 -3.49
C LEU A 37 -8.34 0.56 -2.70
N MET A 38 -8.95 1.59 -3.24
CA MET A 38 -9.10 2.89 -2.60
C MET A 38 -10.52 3.11 -2.15
N VAL A 39 -10.69 3.59 -0.93
CA VAL A 39 -11.97 4.08 -0.42
C VAL A 39 -11.97 5.60 -0.58
N LEU A 40 -12.87 6.13 -1.40
CA LEU A 40 -12.94 7.55 -1.70
C LEU A 40 -14.17 8.19 -1.07
N PRO A 41 -14.11 9.50 -0.71
CA PRO A 41 -15.27 10.24 -0.24
C PRO A 41 -16.37 10.24 -1.32
N GLY A 42 -17.62 9.91 -0.91
CA GLY A 42 -18.76 9.90 -1.83
C GLY A 42 -18.82 8.72 -2.79
N ALA A 43 -17.84 7.83 -2.75
CA ALA A 43 -17.82 6.60 -3.55
C ALA A 43 -17.60 5.40 -2.64
N PRO A 44 -18.13 4.21 -2.97
CA PRO A 44 -17.92 3.04 -2.12
C PRO A 44 -16.45 2.62 -2.12
N TYR A 45 -15.85 2.46 -3.28
CA TYR A 45 -14.42 2.13 -3.45
C TYR A 45 -14.07 2.18 -4.94
N VAL A 46 -12.78 2.23 -5.21
CA VAL A 46 -12.24 2.18 -6.58
C VAL A 46 -11.10 1.16 -6.61
N TRP A 47 -11.13 0.25 -7.58
CA TRP A 47 -10.03 -0.65 -7.86
C TRP A 47 -9.14 -0.06 -8.95
N GLN A 48 -7.84 -0.04 -8.71
CA GLN A 48 -6.84 0.27 -9.73
C GLN A 48 -5.91 -0.93 -9.89
N MET A 49 -5.79 -1.40 -11.13
CA MET A 49 -4.92 -2.50 -11.49
C MET A 49 -3.78 -1.96 -12.34
N ALA A 50 -2.57 -2.40 -12.06
CA ALA A 50 -1.39 -2.05 -12.86
C ALA A 50 -0.50 -3.27 -13.01
N GLU A 51 0.18 -3.35 -14.16
CA GLU A 51 1.16 -4.38 -14.43
C GLU A 51 2.39 -3.76 -15.07
N GLY A 52 3.56 -4.14 -14.56
CA GLY A 52 4.84 -3.63 -15.03
C GLY A 52 5.46 -2.59 -14.09
N ALA A 53 6.77 -2.69 -13.94
CA ALA A 53 7.52 -1.83 -13.02
C ALA A 53 7.44 -0.35 -13.40
N ASP A 54 7.42 -0.03 -14.69
CA ASP A 54 7.45 1.36 -15.15
C ASP A 54 6.24 2.16 -14.70
N ILE A 55 5.03 1.55 -14.73
CA ILE A 55 3.79 2.20 -14.30
C ILE A 55 3.85 2.47 -12.80
N ILE A 56 4.28 1.48 -12.02
CA ILE A 56 4.36 1.61 -10.56
C ILE A 56 5.40 2.64 -10.18
N ARG A 57 6.56 2.67 -10.83
CA ARG A 57 7.59 3.68 -10.59
C ARG A 57 7.09 5.09 -10.90
N ALA A 58 6.34 5.26 -11.98
CA ALA A 58 5.75 6.56 -12.32
C ALA A 58 4.77 7.03 -11.24
N ASP A 59 3.98 6.13 -10.68
CA ASP A 59 3.06 6.47 -9.60
C ASP A 59 3.81 6.86 -8.31
N ILE A 60 4.91 6.19 -7.99
CA ILE A 60 5.74 6.54 -6.84
C ILE A 60 6.29 7.96 -6.95
N ARG A 61 6.73 8.38 -8.14
CA ARG A 61 7.24 9.73 -8.35
C ARG A 61 6.21 10.83 -8.12
N ARG A 62 4.92 10.49 -8.15
CA ARG A 62 3.81 11.42 -7.94
C ARG A 62 3.16 11.27 -6.56
N GLU A 63 3.77 10.49 -5.68
CA GLU A 63 3.19 10.19 -4.38
C GLU A 63 3.17 11.43 -3.47
N ARG A 64 2.13 11.52 -2.64
CA ARG A 64 1.91 12.63 -1.72
C ARG A 64 1.82 12.20 -0.25
N LEU A 65 2.22 10.99 0.06
CA LEU A 65 2.30 10.51 1.43
C LEU A 65 3.46 11.21 2.15
N THR A 66 3.23 11.65 3.40
CA THR A 66 4.16 12.54 4.07
C THR A 66 4.88 11.93 5.26
N VAL A 67 4.23 11.02 5.97
CA VAL A 67 4.78 10.45 7.21
C VAL A 67 4.44 8.98 7.34
N ARG A 68 5.22 8.30 8.17
CA ARG A 68 5.01 6.90 8.53
C ARG A 68 4.70 6.84 10.01
N LYS A 69 3.49 6.37 10.37
CA LYS A 69 3.04 6.24 11.75
C LYS A 69 2.49 4.85 12.01
N ASP A 70 2.67 4.39 13.24
CA ASP A 70 2.05 3.15 13.75
C ASP A 70 2.27 1.96 12.82
N LEU A 71 3.48 1.85 12.30
CA LEU A 71 3.83 0.82 11.33
C LEU A 71 4.00 -0.54 12.03
N ARG A 72 3.29 -1.53 11.51
CA ARG A 72 3.35 -2.92 11.96
C ARG A 72 3.65 -3.82 10.79
N VAL A 73 4.58 -4.74 10.98
CA VAL A 73 5.02 -5.66 9.93
C VAL A 73 4.77 -7.09 10.37
N THR A 74 4.20 -7.87 9.48
CA THR A 74 4.03 -9.31 9.63
C THR A 74 4.69 -10.01 8.45
N VAL A 75 5.56 -10.98 8.72
CA VAL A 75 6.28 -11.73 7.68
C VAL A 75 5.85 -13.18 7.70
N ASP A 76 5.42 -13.69 6.54
CA ASP A 76 5.18 -15.11 6.29
C ASP A 76 6.28 -15.61 5.35
N ALA A 77 7.34 -16.14 5.95
CA ALA A 77 8.53 -16.56 5.19
C ALA A 77 8.25 -17.77 4.28
N GLU A 78 7.33 -18.65 4.66
CA GLU A 78 6.97 -19.79 3.82
C GLU A 78 6.35 -19.38 2.50
N ARG A 79 5.61 -18.28 2.50
CA ARG A 79 4.95 -17.73 1.30
C ARG A 79 5.69 -16.55 0.70
N SER A 80 6.86 -16.21 1.22
CA SER A 80 7.62 -15.03 0.79
C SER A 80 6.77 -13.77 0.76
N THR A 81 5.93 -13.60 1.79
CA THR A 81 4.91 -12.56 1.85
C THR A 81 5.15 -11.67 3.07
N VAL A 82 4.99 -10.36 2.87
CA VAL A 82 5.07 -9.36 3.94
C VAL A 82 3.78 -8.56 3.93
N ILE A 83 3.22 -8.34 5.11
CA ILE A 83 2.07 -7.45 5.29
C ILE A 83 2.51 -6.29 6.16
N VAL A 84 2.26 -5.07 5.69
CA VAL A 84 2.56 -3.84 6.42
C VAL A 84 1.26 -3.09 6.63
N LEU A 85 0.96 -2.79 7.89
CA LEU A 85 -0.15 -1.92 8.26
C LEU A 85 0.42 -0.63 8.84
N TRP A 86 0.04 0.51 8.29
CA TRP A 86 0.59 1.79 8.71
C TRP A 86 -0.36 2.95 8.45
N GLU A 87 -0.02 4.09 8.98
CA GLU A 87 -0.76 5.32 8.78
C GLU A 87 0.15 6.39 8.17
N SER A 88 -0.42 7.21 7.30
CA SER A 88 0.27 8.33 6.68
C SER A 88 -0.63 9.57 6.61
N GLY A 89 0.00 10.72 6.42
CA GLY A 89 -0.68 11.92 5.97
C GLY A 89 -0.54 12.07 4.46
N MET A 90 -1.26 13.03 3.88
CA MET A 90 -1.11 13.42 2.48
C MET A 90 -0.77 14.90 2.38
N ASP A 91 0.00 15.26 1.36
CA ASP A 91 0.49 16.62 1.15
C ASP A 91 -0.47 17.43 0.27
N TYR A 92 -1.66 17.69 0.78
CA TYR A 92 -2.60 18.66 0.16
C TYR A 92 -3.61 19.16 1.21
N GLU A 93 -4.15 20.34 0.96
CA GLU A 93 -5.11 20.97 1.88
C GLU A 93 -6.39 20.13 2.00
N GLY A 94 -6.88 19.97 3.22
CA GLY A 94 -8.08 19.18 3.52
C GLY A 94 -7.86 17.68 3.50
N ALA A 95 -6.63 17.23 3.29
CA ALA A 95 -6.32 15.81 3.30
C ALA A 95 -6.48 15.22 4.70
N ARG A 96 -7.06 14.04 4.76
CA ARG A 96 -7.14 13.24 5.97
C ARG A 96 -5.92 12.33 6.09
N ALA A 97 -5.60 11.93 7.32
CA ALA A 97 -4.69 10.81 7.52
C ALA A 97 -5.28 9.56 6.85
N ILE A 98 -4.41 8.70 6.36
CA ILE A 98 -4.79 7.49 5.62
C ILE A 98 -4.28 6.27 6.36
N THR A 99 -5.13 5.27 6.52
CA THR A 99 -4.72 3.93 6.94
C THR A 99 -4.43 3.11 5.69
N ILE A 100 -3.26 2.50 5.66
CA ILE A 100 -2.77 1.75 4.50
C ILE A 100 -2.41 0.34 4.94
N MET A 101 -2.84 -0.64 4.15
CA MET A 101 -2.38 -2.02 4.28
C MET A 101 -1.76 -2.44 2.96
N ASP A 102 -0.51 -2.86 3.01
CA ASP A 102 0.23 -3.36 1.86
C ASP A 102 0.54 -4.84 2.06
N ARG A 103 0.30 -5.65 1.03
CA ARG A 103 0.70 -7.05 0.98
C ARG A 103 1.68 -7.23 -0.16
N PHE A 104 2.89 -7.65 0.17
CA PHE A 104 3.97 -7.87 -0.79
C PHE A 104 4.21 -9.34 -0.98
N VAL A 105 4.33 -9.81 -2.22
CA VAL A 105 4.93 -11.10 -2.54
C VAL A 105 6.28 -10.83 -3.17
N ILE A 106 7.33 -11.40 -2.58
CA ILE A 106 8.71 -11.14 -2.96
C ILE A 106 9.31 -12.43 -3.53
N ARG A 107 9.85 -12.35 -4.75
CA ARG A 107 10.51 -13.46 -5.43
C ARG A 107 11.84 -12.99 -5.98
N ASP A 108 12.88 -13.79 -5.75
CA ASP A 108 14.24 -13.49 -6.24
C ASP A 108 14.73 -12.11 -5.82
N GLY A 109 14.41 -11.71 -4.59
CA GLY A 109 14.81 -10.41 -4.05
C GLY A 109 14.06 -9.21 -4.61
N MET A 110 12.97 -9.41 -5.35
CA MET A 110 12.18 -8.36 -5.98
C MET A 110 10.71 -8.46 -5.59
N ILE A 111 10.05 -7.31 -5.57
CA ILE A 111 8.60 -7.26 -5.36
C ILE A 111 7.90 -7.73 -6.64
N ALA A 112 7.25 -8.88 -6.56
CA ALA A 112 6.57 -9.50 -7.70
C ALA A 112 5.08 -9.19 -7.72
N GLU A 113 4.46 -9.06 -6.56
CA GLU A 113 3.05 -8.71 -6.42
C GLU A 113 2.89 -7.73 -5.26
N LEU A 114 1.97 -6.79 -5.41
CA LEU A 114 1.65 -5.79 -4.41
C LEU A 114 0.15 -5.54 -4.39
N GLU A 115 -0.47 -5.79 -3.25
CA GLU A 115 -1.87 -5.45 -3.02
C GLU A 115 -1.94 -4.36 -1.97
N ILE A 116 -2.70 -3.31 -2.24
CA ILE A 116 -2.81 -2.14 -1.38
C ILE A 116 -4.27 -1.89 -1.06
N ILE A 117 -4.57 -1.65 0.21
CA ILE A 117 -5.86 -1.11 0.64
C ILE A 117 -5.58 0.21 1.34
N SER A 118 -6.18 1.29 0.89
CA SER A 118 -6.03 2.61 1.52
C SER A 118 -7.39 3.20 1.85
N ILE A 119 -7.53 3.66 3.10
CA ILE A 119 -8.78 4.19 3.61
C ILE A 119 -8.48 5.51 4.33
N PRO A 120 -9.05 6.65 3.88
CA PRO A 120 -8.96 7.89 4.63
C PRO A 120 -9.59 7.70 6.02
N GLN A 121 -8.89 8.14 7.05
CA GLN A 121 -9.35 7.99 8.43
C GLN A 121 -10.68 8.71 8.62
N GLY A 122 -11.59 8.07 9.36
CA GLY A 122 -12.93 8.58 9.60
C GLY A 122 -13.93 8.30 8.48
N GLN A 123 -13.48 7.90 7.30
CA GLN A 123 -14.34 7.69 6.15
C GLN A 123 -15.41 6.61 6.40
N ALA A 124 -15.07 5.56 7.14
CA ALA A 124 -16.01 4.48 7.45
C ALA A 124 -17.18 4.97 8.29
N PHE A 125 -16.97 5.98 9.14
CA PHE A 125 -18.01 6.54 10.02
C PHE A 125 -18.90 7.56 9.31
N GLU A 126 -18.46 8.07 8.17
CA GLU A 126 -19.19 9.07 7.38
C GLU A 126 -20.06 8.43 6.30
N ARG A 127 -19.89 7.15 6.07
CA ARG A 127 -20.64 6.45 5.03
C ARG A 127 -22.08 6.21 5.42
N VAL A 128 -22.95 6.26 4.44
CA VAL A 128 -24.31 5.76 4.59
C VAL A 128 -24.23 4.23 4.74
N PRO A 129 -24.84 3.67 5.80
CA PRO A 129 -24.81 2.23 6.01
C PRO A 129 -25.35 1.46 4.79
N TYR A 130 -24.77 0.28 4.54
CA TYR A 130 -25.27 -0.58 3.46
C TYR A 130 -26.68 -1.08 3.79
N PRO A 131 -27.64 -0.92 2.86
CA PRO A 131 -29.00 -1.38 3.10
C PRO A 131 -29.05 -2.87 3.43
N GLY A 132 -29.75 -3.23 4.50
CA GLY A 132 -29.89 -4.62 4.94
C GLY A 132 -28.82 -5.14 5.87
N TRP A 133 -27.78 -4.36 6.16
CA TRP A 133 -26.77 -4.77 7.14
C TRP A 133 -27.25 -4.51 8.56
N PRO A 134 -27.10 -5.49 9.48
CA PRO A 134 -27.44 -5.29 10.88
C PRO A 134 -26.65 -4.13 11.47
N GLY A 135 -27.36 -3.19 12.16
CA GLY A 135 -26.73 -2.02 12.76
C GLY A 135 -26.27 -0.95 11.77
N GLY A 136 -26.57 -1.16 10.51
CA GLY A 136 -26.25 -0.21 9.46
C GLY A 136 -27.31 0.87 9.29
#